data_9399705d5e6defed5babf1cec34af899
#
_entry.id   9399705d5e6defed5babf1cec34af899
#
_cell.length_a   1.000
_cell.length_b   1.000
_cell.length_c   1.000
_cell.angle_alpha   90.00
_cell.angle_beta   90.00
_cell.angle_gamma   90.00
#
_symmetry.space_group_name_H-M   'P 1'
#
loop_
_entity.id
_entity.type
_entity.pdbx_description
1 polymer ?
#
loop_
_entity_poly.entity_id
_entity_poly.type
_entity_poly.pdbx_seq_one_letter_code
_entity_poly.pdbx_strand_id
1 'polypeptide(L)'
;GSATANESSWDDGLPLRTDGFDGYGGIFQKDLTFEMYFEDNVDKLGRFISTLQKSDYIFISSNRQWGTTTRVPERYPLTTQFYQSLLGCPYIEDLYACYSEAKPGMYEGKLGFDLLQVFESYPQIGNFIINDQYADEAFTVYDHPKVMIFKKSDNFDIVQVSNILNSVDLTKVLYYTPG
;
A
#
# COMPACT_ATOMS: atom_id res chain seq x y z
N GLY A 1 -9.51 9.28 18.14
CA GLY A 1 -9.58 8.18 17.19
C GLY A 1 -8.27 8.02 16.45
N SER A 2 -7.96 6.81 16.03
CA SER A 2 -6.73 6.51 15.28
C SER A 2 -6.87 6.99 13.83
N ALA A 3 -5.81 7.58 13.29
CA ALA A 3 -5.77 8.02 11.90
C ALA A 3 -5.33 6.85 11.00
N THR A 4 -6.11 6.54 9.97
CA THR A 4 -5.84 5.44 9.05
C THR A 4 -5.57 6.00 7.66
N ALA A 5 -4.49 5.54 7.02
CA ALA A 5 -4.17 5.86 5.65
C ALA A 5 -4.49 4.68 4.72
N ASN A 6 -5.01 4.98 3.54
CA ASN A 6 -5.28 4.03 2.47
C ASN A 6 -4.53 4.42 1.18
N GLU A 7 -4.54 3.55 0.20
CA GLU A 7 -3.78 3.74 -1.04
C GLU A 7 -4.38 4.77 -1.98
N SER A 8 -5.69 4.93 -2.00
CA SER A 8 -6.40 5.84 -2.90
C SER A 8 -7.77 6.22 -2.35
N SER A 9 -8.24 7.43 -2.68
CA SER A 9 -9.62 7.87 -2.41
C SER A 9 -10.69 7.05 -3.15
N TRP A 10 -10.29 6.29 -4.16
CA TRP A 10 -11.15 5.40 -4.97
C TRP A 10 -11.14 3.96 -4.48
N ASP A 11 -10.42 3.68 -3.41
CA ASP A 11 -10.29 2.33 -2.89
C ASP A 11 -11.54 1.98 -2.09
N ASP A 12 -12.44 1.21 -2.71
CA ASP A 12 -13.74 0.83 -2.16
C ASP A 12 -13.64 -0.18 -1.00
N GLY A 13 -12.42 -0.59 -0.67
CA GLY A 13 -12.18 -1.65 0.31
C GLY A 13 -12.47 -1.28 1.75
N LEU A 14 -12.58 0.01 2.07
CA LEU A 14 -12.87 0.46 3.42
C LEU A 14 -14.23 1.16 3.47
N PRO A 15 -15.11 0.80 4.38
CA PRO A 15 -16.36 1.50 4.61
C PRO A 15 -16.14 2.88 5.27
N LEU A 16 -15.07 3.57 4.86
CA LEU A 16 -14.63 4.85 5.42
C LEU A 16 -15.36 6.03 4.82
N ARG A 17 -15.98 5.84 3.66
CA ARG A 17 -16.75 6.83 2.93
C ARG A 17 -18.04 6.21 2.41
N THR A 18 -19.11 6.46 3.09
CA THR A 18 -20.43 6.35 2.51
C THR A 18 -20.99 7.78 2.37
N ASP A 19 -20.71 8.45 1.25
CA ASP A 19 -21.37 9.69 0.80
C ASP A 19 -21.69 10.72 1.92
N GLY A 20 -20.76 10.96 2.83
CA GLY A 20 -20.93 11.87 3.96
C GLY A 20 -21.67 11.28 5.15
N PHE A 21 -22.07 10.01 5.10
CA PHE A 21 -22.65 9.31 6.25
C PHE A 21 -21.60 8.40 6.90
N ASP A 22 -21.14 8.81 8.07
CA ASP A 22 -20.32 7.96 8.94
C ASP A 22 -21.24 6.98 9.69
N GLY A 23 -21.45 5.80 9.13
CA GLY A 23 -22.26 4.73 9.75
C GLY A 23 -21.67 4.15 11.04
N TYR A 24 -20.44 4.54 11.37
CA TYR A 24 -19.70 4.04 12.54
C TYR A 24 -19.46 5.09 13.63
N GLY A 25 -20.13 6.25 13.53
CA GLY A 25 -20.13 7.25 14.60
C GLY A 25 -18.79 7.92 14.88
N GLY A 26 -18.01 8.21 13.83
CA GLY A 26 -16.75 8.96 13.95
C GLY A 26 -15.52 8.11 14.31
N ILE A 27 -15.60 6.80 14.15
CA ILE A 27 -14.45 5.90 14.34
C ILE A 27 -13.36 6.22 13.32
N PHE A 28 -13.74 6.61 12.11
CA PHE A 28 -12.85 6.91 10.99
C PHE A 28 -12.83 8.42 10.71
N GLN A 29 -12.21 9.20 11.58
CA GLN A 29 -12.29 10.66 11.54
C GLN A 29 -11.42 11.35 10.50
N LYS A 30 -10.51 10.68 9.82
CA LYS A 30 -9.61 11.31 8.84
C LYS A 30 -9.23 10.35 7.74
N ASP A 31 -9.76 10.59 6.57
CA ASP A 31 -9.27 9.99 5.33
C ASP A 31 -7.89 10.55 5.01
N LEU A 32 -6.86 9.76 5.29
CA LEU A 32 -5.53 10.01 4.78
C LEU A 32 -5.33 9.10 3.56
N THR A 33 -4.98 9.68 2.43
CA THR A 33 -4.78 8.93 1.19
C THR A 33 -3.40 9.19 0.61
N PHE A 34 -2.78 8.13 0.08
CA PHE A 34 -1.51 8.25 -0.63
C PHE A 34 -1.68 8.64 -2.08
N GLU A 35 -2.77 8.24 -2.72
CA GLU A 35 -3.06 8.45 -4.15
C GLU A 35 -1.95 7.85 -5.05
N MET A 36 -1.82 6.53 -4.99
CA MET A 36 -0.71 5.79 -5.60
C MET A 36 -0.61 5.93 -7.13
N TYR A 37 -1.74 6.08 -7.85
CA TYR A 37 -1.74 6.19 -9.31
C TYR A 37 -1.37 7.57 -9.86
N PHE A 38 -1.30 8.59 -9.03
CA PHE A 38 -0.80 9.89 -9.49
C PHE A 38 0.67 9.79 -9.84
N GLU A 39 1.10 10.68 -10.75
CA GLU A 39 2.49 10.79 -11.18
C GLU A 39 3.44 10.99 -9.99
N ASP A 40 4.56 10.29 -10.05
CA ASP A 40 5.62 10.45 -9.05
C ASP A 40 6.32 11.79 -9.25
N ASN A 41 6.05 12.72 -8.36
CA ASN A 41 6.60 14.08 -8.35
C ASN A 41 6.82 14.57 -6.91
N VAL A 42 7.33 15.81 -6.79
CA VAL A 42 7.63 16.43 -5.49
C VAL A 42 6.38 16.58 -4.62
N ASP A 43 5.22 16.86 -5.22
CA ASP A 43 3.96 17.01 -4.48
C ASP A 43 3.50 15.67 -3.90
N LYS A 44 3.62 14.59 -4.67
CA LYS A 44 3.33 13.24 -4.19
C LYS A 44 4.29 12.82 -3.07
N LEU A 45 5.59 13.14 -3.21
CA LEU A 45 6.59 12.90 -2.17
C LEU A 45 6.21 13.61 -0.86
N GLY A 46 5.86 14.89 -0.93
CA GLY A 46 5.41 15.66 0.23
C GLY A 46 4.15 15.07 0.87
N ARG A 47 3.20 14.63 0.04
CA ARG A 47 1.98 13.95 0.49
C ARG A 47 2.29 12.62 1.20
N PHE A 48 3.16 11.78 0.64
CA PHE A 48 3.56 10.52 1.25
C PHE A 48 4.16 10.73 2.64
N ILE A 49 5.12 11.63 2.78
CA ILE A 49 5.77 11.96 4.06
C ILE A 49 4.72 12.48 5.07
N SER A 50 3.85 13.41 4.66
CA SER A 50 2.80 13.97 5.52
C SER A 50 1.78 12.90 5.95
N THR A 51 1.39 12.02 5.05
CA THR A 51 0.44 10.93 5.35
C THR A 51 1.05 9.93 6.32
N LEU A 52 2.30 9.48 6.09
CA LEU A 52 3.01 8.59 7.02
C LEU A 52 3.17 9.21 8.41
N GLN A 53 3.48 10.51 8.47
CA GLN A 53 3.61 11.20 9.75
C GLN A 53 2.30 11.23 10.56
N LYS A 54 1.15 11.41 9.88
CA LYS A 54 -0.16 11.59 10.51
C LYS A 54 -0.90 10.29 10.79
N SER A 55 -0.62 9.22 10.01
CA SER A 55 -1.32 7.95 10.15
C SER A 55 -0.80 7.12 11.31
N ASP A 56 -1.68 6.43 12.00
CA ASP A 56 -1.36 5.39 12.99
C ASP A 56 -1.38 4.01 12.34
N TYR A 57 -2.18 3.85 11.28
CA TYR A 57 -2.31 2.63 10.51
C TYR A 57 -2.28 2.91 9.02
N ILE A 58 -1.76 1.94 8.26
CA ILE A 58 -1.86 1.90 6.80
C ILE A 58 -2.67 0.66 6.43
N PHE A 59 -3.62 0.85 5.53
CA PHE A 59 -4.51 -0.18 5.05
C PHE A 59 -4.29 -0.39 3.55
N ILE A 60 -3.98 -1.60 3.16
CA ILE A 60 -3.86 -2.05 1.77
C ILE A 60 -4.99 -3.04 1.54
N SER A 61 -5.96 -2.66 0.69
CA SER A 61 -7.22 -3.40 0.54
C SER A 61 -7.14 -4.52 -0.51
N SER A 62 -6.15 -4.47 -1.41
CA SER A 62 -5.99 -5.46 -2.48
C SER A 62 -4.61 -5.35 -3.14
N ASN A 63 -4.35 -6.22 -4.12
CA ASN A 63 -3.13 -6.16 -4.94
C ASN A 63 -3.19 -5.11 -6.06
N ARG A 64 -4.31 -4.41 -6.23
CA ARG A 64 -4.57 -3.49 -7.34
C ARG A 64 -3.50 -2.42 -7.52
N GLN A 65 -3.09 -1.78 -6.42
CA GLN A 65 -2.15 -0.66 -6.45
C GLN A 65 -0.70 -1.16 -6.55
N TRP A 66 -0.26 -1.94 -5.56
CA TRP A 66 1.11 -2.42 -5.54
C TRP A 66 1.41 -3.41 -6.68
N GLY A 67 0.43 -4.23 -7.08
CA GLY A 67 0.58 -5.18 -8.18
C GLY A 67 0.65 -4.54 -9.57
N THR A 68 0.20 -3.29 -9.71
CA THR A 68 0.18 -2.57 -10.99
C THR A 68 1.33 -1.57 -11.08
N THR A 69 1.46 -0.68 -10.11
CA THR A 69 2.44 0.42 -10.16
C THR A 69 3.88 -0.07 -10.12
N THR A 70 4.16 -1.11 -9.34
CA THR A 70 5.52 -1.66 -9.20
C THR A 70 6.02 -2.44 -10.43
N ARG A 71 5.15 -2.75 -11.39
CA ARG A 71 5.55 -3.36 -12.68
C ARG A 71 6.22 -2.38 -13.64
N VAL A 72 6.06 -1.09 -13.37
CA VAL A 72 6.64 -0.02 -14.20
C VAL A 72 7.40 0.97 -13.32
N PRO A 73 8.49 0.52 -12.68
CA PRO A 73 9.23 1.29 -11.69
C PRO A 73 9.83 2.57 -12.27
N GLU A 74 10.07 2.62 -13.59
CA GLU A 74 10.58 3.83 -14.27
C GLU A 74 9.52 4.95 -14.29
N ARG A 75 8.24 4.59 -14.29
CA ARG A 75 7.12 5.54 -14.21
C ARG A 75 6.76 5.87 -12.76
N TYR A 76 6.91 4.91 -11.87
CA TYR A 76 6.52 5.02 -10.46
C TYR A 76 7.67 4.69 -9.51
N PRO A 77 8.84 5.36 -9.62
CA PRO A 77 10.01 5.03 -8.80
C PRO A 77 9.77 5.32 -7.31
N LEU A 78 9.08 6.43 -6.98
CA LEU A 78 8.73 6.80 -5.61
C LEU A 78 7.74 5.81 -5.01
N THR A 79 6.68 5.47 -5.77
CA THR A 79 5.67 4.50 -5.34
C THR A 79 6.28 3.11 -5.14
N THR A 80 7.19 2.71 -6.03
CA THR A 80 7.92 1.44 -5.91
C THR A 80 8.81 1.43 -4.67
N GLN A 81 9.57 2.51 -4.42
CA GLN A 81 10.39 2.67 -3.23
C GLN A 81 9.55 2.65 -1.95
N PHE A 82 8.37 3.28 -1.99
CA PHE A 82 7.43 3.25 -0.86
C PHE A 82 7.03 1.80 -0.53
N TYR A 83 6.54 1.03 -1.51
CA TYR A 83 6.12 -0.35 -1.25
C TYR A 83 7.28 -1.24 -0.82
N GLN A 84 8.45 -1.11 -1.45
CA GLN A 84 9.64 -1.85 -1.04
C GLN A 84 9.99 -1.58 0.42
N SER A 85 9.98 -0.32 0.81
CA SER A 85 10.39 0.10 2.16
C SER A 85 9.30 -0.11 3.20
N LEU A 86 8.01 -0.07 2.82
CA LEU A 86 6.90 -0.30 3.75
C LEU A 86 6.94 -1.72 4.28
N LEU A 87 7.06 -2.72 3.41
CA LEU A 87 7.11 -4.12 3.82
C LEU A 87 8.54 -4.57 4.17
N GLY A 88 9.57 -3.94 3.56
CA GLY A 88 10.98 -4.34 3.74
C GLY A 88 11.42 -5.41 2.74
N CYS A 89 10.84 -5.41 1.54
CA CYS A 89 11.23 -6.34 0.48
C CYS A 89 12.70 -6.17 0.09
N PRO A 90 13.48 -7.25 -0.05
CA PRO A 90 14.92 -7.15 -0.31
C PRO A 90 15.23 -6.55 -1.68
N TYR A 91 14.45 -6.91 -2.70
CA TYR A 91 14.67 -6.50 -4.08
C TYR A 91 13.39 -5.94 -4.71
N ILE A 92 13.54 -4.95 -5.60
CA ILE A 92 12.42 -4.33 -6.31
C ILE A 92 11.78 -5.33 -7.30
N GLU A 93 12.58 -6.12 -7.95
CA GLU A 93 12.14 -7.13 -8.95
C GLU A 93 11.23 -8.19 -8.33
N ASP A 94 11.39 -8.45 -7.04
CA ASP A 94 10.63 -9.46 -6.30
C ASP A 94 9.45 -8.89 -5.52
N LEU A 95 9.11 -7.60 -5.70
CA LEU A 95 8.04 -6.94 -4.94
C LEU A 95 6.71 -7.68 -5.01
N TYR A 96 6.33 -8.14 -6.19
CA TYR A 96 5.07 -8.86 -6.36
C TYR A 96 5.05 -10.17 -5.53
N ALA A 97 6.11 -10.97 -5.60
CA ALA A 97 6.24 -12.19 -4.81
C ALA A 97 6.28 -11.88 -3.32
N CYS A 98 7.07 -10.86 -2.92
CA CYS A 98 7.21 -10.42 -1.55
C CYS A 98 5.85 -10.06 -0.92
N TYR A 99 5.04 -9.24 -1.59
CA TYR A 99 3.70 -8.86 -1.12
C TYR A 99 2.71 -10.02 -1.16
N SER A 100 2.77 -10.87 -2.18
CA SER A 100 1.90 -12.05 -2.30
C SER A 100 2.11 -13.06 -1.18
N GLU A 101 3.35 -13.21 -0.70
CA GLU A 101 3.72 -14.17 0.35
C GLU A 101 3.78 -13.55 1.75
N ALA A 102 3.67 -12.22 1.86
CA ALA A 102 3.84 -11.48 3.11
C ALA A 102 2.95 -12.00 4.23
N LYS A 103 3.56 -12.17 5.40
CA LYS A 103 2.90 -12.49 6.68
C LYS A 103 3.50 -11.66 7.80
N PRO A 104 2.76 -11.39 8.88
CA PRO A 104 3.29 -10.69 10.03
C PRO A 104 4.60 -11.31 10.55
N GLY A 105 5.60 -10.45 10.76
CA GLY A 105 6.92 -10.87 11.25
C GLY A 105 7.86 -11.48 10.20
N MET A 106 7.44 -11.60 8.92
CA MET A 106 8.27 -12.17 7.87
C MET A 106 9.31 -11.17 7.34
N TYR A 107 8.95 -9.91 7.28
CA TYR A 107 9.80 -8.82 6.80
C TYR A 107 9.83 -7.69 7.82
N GLU A 108 10.90 -6.90 7.79
CA GLU A 108 11.08 -5.72 8.62
C GLU A 108 10.99 -4.45 7.78
N GLY A 109 9.90 -3.71 7.96
CA GLY A 109 9.65 -2.45 7.24
C GLY A 109 10.63 -1.35 7.65
N LYS A 110 11.00 -0.50 6.68
CA LYS A 110 11.96 0.61 6.90
C LYS A 110 11.28 1.97 7.08
N LEU A 111 9.96 2.03 6.87
CA LEU A 111 9.17 3.25 7.04
C LEU A 111 8.56 3.40 8.44
N GLY A 112 8.98 2.58 9.40
CA GLY A 112 8.49 2.63 10.77
C GLY A 112 7.04 2.18 10.91
N PHE A 113 6.60 1.25 10.07
CA PHE A 113 5.33 0.55 10.15
C PHE A 113 5.56 -0.95 10.10
N ASP A 114 4.91 -1.67 10.99
CA ASP A 114 5.00 -3.13 11.07
C ASP A 114 3.74 -3.76 10.47
N LEU A 115 3.90 -4.82 9.69
CA LEU A 115 2.78 -5.60 9.19
C LEU A 115 2.11 -6.32 10.37
N LEU A 116 0.96 -5.78 10.79
CA LEU A 116 0.22 -6.27 11.96
C LEU A 116 -0.64 -7.49 11.62
N GLN A 117 -1.36 -7.41 10.49
CA GLN A 117 -2.35 -8.43 10.11
C GLN A 117 -2.46 -8.56 8.60
N VAL A 118 -2.68 -9.79 8.15
CA VAL A 118 -3.02 -10.14 6.78
C VAL A 118 -4.33 -10.91 6.79
N PHE A 119 -5.26 -10.50 5.92
CA PHE A 119 -6.47 -11.24 5.63
C PHE A 119 -6.37 -11.73 4.19
N GLU A 120 -6.50 -13.02 4.01
CA GLU A 120 -6.50 -13.66 2.70
C GLU A 120 -7.54 -14.79 2.70
N SER A 121 -8.18 -14.96 1.59
CA SER A 121 -9.16 -16.04 1.36
C SER A 121 -8.82 -16.72 0.05
N TYR A 122 -8.89 -18.03 0.04
CA TYR A 122 -8.59 -18.81 -1.15
C TYR A 122 -9.81 -19.63 -1.56
N PRO A 123 -10.09 -19.75 -2.87
CA PRO A 123 -11.11 -20.66 -3.37
C PRO A 123 -10.83 -22.08 -2.91
N GLN A 124 -11.89 -22.80 -2.51
CA GLN A 124 -11.78 -24.19 -2.07
C GLN A 124 -12.75 -25.08 -2.85
N ILE A 125 -12.25 -26.22 -3.28
CA ILE A 125 -13.08 -27.30 -3.87
C ILE A 125 -12.91 -28.54 -2.99
N GLY A 126 -13.86 -28.80 -2.12
CA GLY A 126 -13.71 -29.84 -1.09
C GLY A 126 -12.58 -29.51 -0.12
N ASN A 127 -11.55 -30.35 -0.06
CA ASN A 127 -10.37 -30.13 0.77
C ASN A 127 -9.20 -29.50 -0.01
N PHE A 128 -9.39 -29.15 -1.27
CA PHE A 128 -8.33 -28.54 -2.08
C PHE A 128 -8.43 -27.02 -2.02
N ILE A 129 -7.36 -26.38 -1.53
CA ILE A 129 -7.20 -24.94 -1.51
C ILE A 129 -6.44 -24.55 -2.77
N ILE A 130 -6.97 -23.60 -3.52
CA ILE A 130 -6.36 -23.05 -4.73
C ILE A 130 -5.75 -21.70 -4.38
N ASN A 131 -4.42 -21.60 -4.44
CA ASN A 131 -3.75 -20.29 -4.30
C ASN A 131 -3.87 -19.52 -5.62
N ASP A 132 -4.75 -18.54 -5.65
CA ASP A 132 -5.07 -17.71 -6.80
C ASP A 132 -4.43 -16.31 -6.76
N GLN A 133 -3.48 -16.07 -5.85
CA GLN A 133 -2.79 -14.77 -5.74
C GLN A 133 -2.03 -14.36 -7.01
N TYR A 134 -1.74 -15.31 -7.89
CA TYR A 134 -1.13 -15.09 -9.20
C TYR A 134 -2.15 -15.11 -10.36
N ALA A 135 -3.44 -15.22 -10.05
CA ALA A 135 -4.51 -15.19 -11.03
C ALA A 135 -4.75 -13.76 -11.55
N ASP A 136 -5.65 -13.65 -12.52
CA ASP A 136 -6.07 -12.37 -13.08
C ASP A 136 -6.57 -11.40 -11.99
N GLU A 137 -6.32 -10.11 -12.20
CA GLU A 137 -6.69 -9.03 -11.27
C GLU A 137 -8.19 -9.05 -10.93
N ALA A 138 -9.06 -9.44 -11.87
CA ALA A 138 -10.50 -9.52 -11.65
C ALA A 138 -10.86 -10.49 -10.51
N PHE A 139 -10.11 -11.57 -10.34
CA PHE A 139 -10.32 -12.52 -9.24
C PHE A 139 -9.69 -12.02 -7.93
N THR A 140 -8.45 -11.59 -7.99
CA THR A 140 -7.66 -11.25 -6.79
C THR A 140 -8.04 -9.91 -6.16
N VAL A 141 -8.69 -9.01 -6.90
CA VAL A 141 -9.16 -7.71 -6.39
C VAL A 141 -10.59 -7.77 -5.87
N TYR A 142 -11.48 -8.46 -6.58
CA TYR A 142 -12.92 -8.39 -6.27
C TYR A 142 -13.43 -9.59 -5.47
N ASP A 143 -12.93 -10.78 -5.73
CA ASP A 143 -13.45 -11.98 -5.07
C ASP A 143 -12.65 -12.37 -3.82
N HIS A 144 -11.31 -12.32 -3.90
CA HIS A 144 -10.41 -12.79 -2.84
C HIS A 144 -9.26 -11.82 -2.58
N PRO A 145 -9.53 -10.54 -2.24
CA PRO A 145 -8.47 -9.56 -2.05
C PRO A 145 -7.59 -9.94 -0.85
N LYS A 146 -6.28 -9.81 -1.04
CA LYS A 146 -5.34 -9.87 0.07
C LYS A 146 -5.30 -8.51 0.74
N VAL A 147 -5.78 -8.44 1.96
CA VAL A 147 -5.81 -7.22 2.76
C VAL A 147 -4.68 -7.23 3.76
N MET A 148 -3.93 -6.14 3.84
CA MET A 148 -2.82 -5.97 4.77
C MET A 148 -3.04 -4.73 5.63
N ILE A 149 -2.82 -4.88 6.94
CA ILE A 149 -2.88 -3.78 7.89
C ILE A 149 -1.49 -3.60 8.49
N PHE A 150 -0.95 -2.41 8.35
CA PHE A 150 0.29 -1.99 8.99
C PHE A 150 -0.03 -1.05 10.15
N LYS A 151 0.72 -1.18 11.23
CA LYS A 151 0.63 -0.32 12.40
C LYS A 151 1.92 0.46 12.55
N LYS A 152 1.82 1.75 12.86
CA LYS A 152 2.97 2.58 13.19
C LYS A 152 3.72 1.98 14.39
N SER A 153 5.00 1.80 14.22
CA SER A 153 5.93 1.32 15.26
C SER A 153 6.24 2.42 16.27
N ASP A 154 6.56 2.03 17.50
CA ASP A 154 7.04 2.97 18.52
C ASP A 154 8.40 3.61 18.14
N ASN A 155 9.12 2.98 17.21
CA ASN A 155 10.41 3.46 16.68
C ASN A 155 10.25 4.29 15.38
N PHE A 156 9.04 4.76 15.05
CA PHE A 156 8.83 5.57 13.87
C PHE A 156 9.68 6.85 13.90
N ASP A 157 10.51 7.03 12.87
CA ASP A 157 11.35 8.21 12.69
C ASP A 157 11.05 8.88 11.35
N ILE A 158 10.44 10.06 11.40
CA ILE A 158 10.09 10.84 10.20
C ILE A 158 11.32 11.30 9.41
N VAL A 159 12.48 11.47 10.06
CA VAL A 159 13.72 11.84 9.39
C VAL A 159 14.23 10.67 8.56
N GLN A 160 14.23 9.47 9.11
CA GLN A 160 14.58 8.25 8.38
C GLN A 160 13.62 8.03 7.20
N VAL A 161 12.31 8.12 7.42
CA VAL A 161 11.30 8.01 6.37
C VAL A 161 11.54 9.01 5.24
N SER A 162 11.76 10.27 5.61
CA SER A 162 12.05 11.34 4.64
C SER A 162 13.32 11.06 3.84
N ASN A 163 14.38 10.59 4.48
CA ASN A 163 15.63 10.25 3.81
C ASN A 163 15.45 9.11 2.80
N ILE A 164 14.71 8.07 3.17
CA ILE A 164 14.42 6.93 2.29
C ILE A 164 13.64 7.40 1.05
N LEU A 165 12.58 8.17 1.23
CA LEU A 165 11.73 8.58 0.11
C LEU A 165 12.39 9.67 -0.75
N ASN A 166 13.16 10.59 -0.15
CA ASN A 166 13.94 11.60 -0.89
C ASN A 166 15.16 11.02 -1.62
N SER A 167 15.55 9.77 -1.37
CA SER A 167 16.65 9.13 -2.12
C SER A 167 16.28 8.82 -3.56
N VAL A 168 14.99 8.86 -3.91
CA VAL A 168 14.48 8.61 -5.26
C VAL A 168 14.75 9.82 -6.16
N ASP A 169 15.39 9.58 -7.29
CA ASP A 169 15.63 10.60 -8.31
C ASP A 169 14.38 10.84 -9.17
N LEU A 170 13.56 11.79 -8.76
CA LEU A 170 12.31 12.15 -9.45
C LEU A 170 12.54 12.85 -10.80
N THR A 171 13.77 13.23 -11.14
CA THR A 171 14.08 13.83 -12.46
C THR A 171 14.11 12.79 -13.57
N LYS A 172 14.17 11.52 -13.23
CA LYS A 172 14.24 10.38 -14.15
C LYS A 172 12.88 9.67 -14.37
N VAL A 173 11.81 10.22 -13.82
CA VAL A 173 10.47 9.65 -14.01
C VAL A 173 10.09 9.68 -15.48
N LEU A 174 9.72 8.53 -16.02
CA LEU A 174 9.26 8.43 -17.41
C LEU A 174 7.76 8.73 -17.50
N TYR A 175 7.44 9.84 -18.14
CA TYR A 175 6.06 10.22 -18.44
C TYR A 175 5.68 9.70 -19.82
N TYR A 176 4.80 8.70 -19.87
CA TYR A 176 4.21 8.26 -21.13
C TYR A 176 2.94 9.03 -21.38
N THR A 177 2.92 9.84 -22.44
CA THR A 177 1.67 10.34 -22.98
C THR A 177 0.99 9.22 -23.74
N PRO A 178 -0.30 8.93 -23.51
CA PRO A 178 -1.06 8.04 -24.38
C PRO A 178 -0.99 8.56 -25.81
N GLY A 179 -0.54 7.73 -26.74
CA GLY A 179 -0.52 8.04 -28.18
C GLY A 179 -1.91 8.05 -28.78
#